data_52df9f34385a7f99aaa56489ac7f492b
#
_entry.id   52df9f34385a7f99aaa56489ac7f492b
#
_cell.length_a   1.000
_cell.length_b   1.000
_cell.length_c   1.000
_cell.angle_alpha   90.00
_cell.angle_beta   90.00
_cell.angle_gamma   90.00
#
_symmetry.space_group_name_H-M   'P 1'
#
loop_
_entity.id
_entity.type
_entity.pdbx_description
1 polymer ?
#
loop_
_entity_poly.entity_id
_entity_poly.type
_entity_poly.pdbx_seq_one_letter_code
_entity_poly.pdbx_strand_id
1 'polypeptide(L)'
;MNHWEKTEGFDPKKHTKIIIVRHGESLGNLHQIMLGHTNIDLAPRGYVQADAAAEYLKDEPIDAIYSSDLIRAYNTAIPHAKMRNLDITTSRELRECYVGEWENVPLDEIVEKWPDLFFEGWRKSFGTFRIPGGESVQEAATRFYNEVLRIARENVGKTVLITAHAAVIRGFWGKITKTPPELLATTYLYPTNASCSFVWYNGEDLIPLDYSVDEHLSEIGTIKFKY
;
A
#
# COMPACT_ATOMS: atom_id res chain seq x y z
N MET A 1 11.56 -16.85 -2.55
CA MET A 1 11.98 -16.51 -3.95
C MET A 1 12.76 -15.21 -3.89
N ASN A 2 13.90 -15.07 -4.58
CA ASN A 2 14.66 -13.82 -4.54
C ASN A 2 14.04 -12.83 -5.55
N HIS A 3 13.24 -11.89 -5.07
CA HIS A 3 12.55 -10.87 -5.89
C HIS A 3 13.54 -9.95 -6.63
N TRP A 4 14.77 -9.85 -6.14
CA TRP A 4 15.80 -8.94 -6.64
C TRP A 4 16.65 -9.54 -7.79
N GLU A 5 16.69 -10.86 -7.95
CA GLU A 5 17.46 -11.53 -9.02
C GLU A 5 16.90 -11.32 -10.43
N LYS A 6 15.65 -10.83 -10.52
CA LYS A 6 14.97 -10.58 -11.80
C LYS A 6 15.46 -9.32 -12.52
N THR A 7 16.39 -8.58 -11.95
CA THR A 7 16.78 -7.24 -12.45
C THR A 7 18.21 -7.22 -12.98
N GLU A 8 18.31 -7.23 -14.28
CA GLU A 8 19.58 -6.93 -14.98
C GLU A 8 20.02 -5.49 -14.64
N GLY A 9 21.25 -5.31 -14.20
CA GLY A 9 21.82 -4.00 -13.86
C GLY A 9 21.60 -3.52 -12.43
N PHE A 10 21.05 -4.32 -11.52
CA PHE A 10 20.94 -3.96 -10.10
C PHE A 10 22.32 -3.90 -9.43
N ASP A 11 22.67 -2.76 -8.87
CA ASP A 11 23.87 -2.56 -8.04
C ASP A 11 23.43 -2.20 -6.60
N PRO A 12 23.61 -3.11 -5.62
CA PRO A 12 23.14 -2.87 -4.25
C PRO A 12 23.81 -1.68 -3.55
N LYS A 13 24.92 -1.16 -4.08
CA LYS A 13 25.61 0.00 -3.50
C LYS A 13 25.11 1.33 -4.07
N LYS A 14 24.45 1.29 -5.23
CA LYS A 14 24.00 2.51 -5.93
C LYS A 14 22.48 2.63 -5.98
N HIS A 15 21.77 1.54 -5.70
CA HIS A 15 20.34 1.46 -5.85
C HIS A 15 19.66 1.21 -4.51
N THR A 16 18.40 1.62 -4.37
CA THR A 16 17.61 1.40 -3.16
C THR A 16 16.59 0.31 -3.40
N LYS A 17 16.58 -0.72 -2.57
CA LYS A 17 15.51 -1.71 -2.51
C LYS A 17 14.34 -1.15 -1.72
N ILE A 18 13.12 -1.27 -2.23
CA ILE A 18 11.92 -0.76 -1.58
C ILE A 18 10.90 -1.89 -1.50
N ILE A 19 10.46 -2.20 -0.28
CA ILE A 19 9.39 -3.15 0.00
C ILE A 19 8.21 -2.36 0.51
N ILE A 20 7.09 -2.39 -0.21
CA ILE A 20 5.86 -1.71 0.18
C ILE A 20 4.87 -2.75 0.69
N VAL A 21 4.44 -2.62 1.93
CA VAL A 21 3.50 -3.52 2.60
C VAL A 21 2.17 -2.80 2.81
N ARG A 22 1.08 -3.34 2.29
CA ARG A 22 -0.25 -2.86 2.65
C ARG A 22 -0.52 -3.20 4.11
N HIS A 23 -1.16 -2.31 4.86
CA HIS A 23 -1.57 -2.59 6.24
C HIS A 23 -2.39 -3.90 6.35
N GLY A 24 -2.24 -4.61 7.46
CA GLY A 24 -3.06 -5.76 7.80
C GLY A 24 -4.56 -5.41 7.84
N GLU A 25 -5.43 -6.41 7.91
CA GLU A 25 -6.87 -6.18 8.00
C GLU A 25 -7.19 -5.22 9.15
N SER A 26 -7.86 -4.10 8.85
CA SER A 26 -8.34 -3.16 9.86
C SER A 26 -9.76 -3.50 10.31
N LEU A 27 -10.19 -2.95 11.44
CA LEU A 27 -11.59 -3.02 11.88
C LEU A 27 -12.53 -2.43 10.82
N GLY A 28 -12.09 -1.38 10.09
CA GLY A 28 -12.87 -0.86 8.98
C GLY A 28 -12.97 -1.84 7.81
N ASN A 29 -11.92 -2.58 7.49
CA ASN A 29 -12.00 -3.65 6.49
C ASN A 29 -12.97 -4.75 6.95
N LEU A 30 -12.85 -5.20 8.20
CA LEU A 30 -13.72 -6.23 8.78
C LEU A 30 -15.21 -5.86 8.72
N HIS A 31 -15.53 -4.60 8.99
CA HIS A 31 -16.90 -4.06 8.97
C HIS A 31 -17.29 -3.44 7.62
N GLN A 32 -16.44 -3.56 6.58
CA GLN A 32 -16.67 -3.01 5.24
C GLN A 32 -16.99 -1.50 5.25
N ILE A 33 -16.20 -0.74 6.00
CA ILE A 33 -16.29 0.72 6.10
C ILE A 33 -15.21 1.35 5.21
N MET A 34 -15.58 2.37 4.44
CA MET A 34 -14.63 3.19 3.69
C MET A 34 -13.88 4.10 4.66
N LEU A 35 -12.56 3.96 4.76
CA LEU A 35 -11.78 4.65 5.80
C LEU A 35 -11.07 5.90 5.35
N GLY A 36 -10.46 5.91 4.16
CA GLY A 36 -9.59 7.01 3.74
C GLY A 36 -8.58 7.42 4.81
N HIS A 37 -8.72 8.62 5.35
CA HIS A 37 -7.89 9.16 6.43
C HIS A 37 -8.44 8.87 7.85
N THR A 38 -9.61 8.27 7.96
CA THR A 38 -10.16 7.84 9.26
C THR A 38 -9.17 6.90 9.96
N ASN A 39 -8.82 7.24 11.21
CA ASN A 39 -7.74 6.57 11.94
C ASN A 39 -8.29 5.43 12.80
N ILE A 40 -8.49 4.26 12.20
CA ILE A 40 -9.00 3.03 12.82
C ILE A 40 -7.92 1.95 12.78
N ASP A 41 -7.83 1.19 13.86
CA ASP A 41 -6.80 0.18 14.11
C ASP A 41 -7.03 -1.13 13.34
N LEU A 42 -6.06 -2.03 13.43
CA LEU A 42 -6.12 -3.39 12.93
C LEU A 42 -7.20 -4.20 13.66
N ALA A 43 -7.82 -5.11 12.92
CA ALA A 43 -8.60 -6.21 13.49
C ALA A 43 -7.64 -7.29 14.05
N PRO A 44 -8.12 -8.21 14.92
CA PRO A 44 -7.27 -9.28 15.45
C PRO A 44 -6.52 -10.07 14.38
N ARG A 45 -7.18 -10.42 13.26
CA ARG A 45 -6.52 -11.07 12.12
C ARG A 45 -5.46 -10.19 11.46
N GLY A 46 -5.65 -8.87 11.44
CA GLY A 46 -4.68 -7.93 10.88
C GLY A 46 -3.34 -7.91 11.61
N TYR A 47 -3.32 -8.11 12.92
CA TYR A 47 -2.10 -8.28 13.70
C TYR A 47 -1.38 -9.57 13.34
N VAL A 48 -2.10 -10.68 13.19
CA VAL A 48 -1.54 -11.97 12.75
C VAL A 48 -0.95 -11.84 11.33
N GLN A 49 -1.63 -11.12 10.44
CA GLN A 49 -1.13 -10.85 9.09
C GLN A 49 0.15 -9.99 9.11
N ALA A 50 0.23 -9.00 10.00
CA ALA A 50 1.43 -8.16 10.17
C ALA A 50 2.63 -8.98 10.67
N ASP A 51 2.42 -9.87 11.63
CA ASP A 51 3.44 -10.78 12.13
C ASP A 51 3.92 -11.74 11.03
N ALA A 52 3.00 -12.29 10.22
CA ALA A 52 3.33 -13.18 9.10
C ALA A 52 4.13 -12.46 8.01
N ALA A 53 3.80 -11.20 7.69
CA ALA A 53 4.57 -10.41 6.75
C ALA A 53 5.99 -10.12 7.27
N ALA A 54 6.14 -9.87 8.58
CA ALA A 54 7.45 -9.68 9.19
C ALA A 54 8.30 -10.96 9.17
N GLU A 55 7.71 -12.12 9.42
CA GLU A 55 8.38 -13.42 9.32
C GLU A 55 8.75 -13.76 7.87
N TYR A 56 7.86 -13.47 6.91
CA TYR A 56 8.14 -13.65 5.47
C TYR A 56 9.36 -12.86 5.01
N LEU A 57 9.53 -11.64 5.53
CA LEU A 57 10.64 -10.74 5.18
C LEU A 57 11.83 -10.84 6.16
N LYS A 58 11.89 -11.83 7.06
CA LYS A 58 12.92 -11.88 8.12
C LYS A 58 14.35 -11.86 7.59
N ASP A 59 14.60 -12.51 6.46
CA ASP A 59 15.91 -12.63 5.83
C ASP A 59 16.27 -11.42 4.94
N GLU A 60 15.31 -10.49 4.72
CA GLU A 60 15.61 -9.25 4.00
C GLU A 60 16.36 -8.27 4.92
N PRO A 61 17.51 -7.74 4.48
CA PRO A 61 18.33 -6.84 5.29
C PRO A 61 17.74 -5.42 5.29
N ILE A 62 16.57 -5.25 5.93
CA ILE A 62 15.88 -3.95 6.01
C ILE A 62 16.68 -3.01 6.92
N ASP A 63 17.08 -1.85 6.38
CA ASP A 63 17.91 -0.84 7.05
C ASP A 63 17.09 0.34 7.60
N ALA A 64 15.89 0.59 7.05
CA ALA A 64 15.01 1.68 7.46
C ALA A 64 13.54 1.30 7.27
N ILE A 65 12.68 1.81 8.17
CA ILE A 65 11.24 1.56 8.14
C ILE A 65 10.50 2.90 8.12
N TYR A 66 9.63 3.07 7.14
CA TYR A 66 8.71 4.18 7.01
C TYR A 66 7.28 3.68 7.08
N SER A 67 6.37 4.52 7.57
CA SER A 67 4.95 4.20 7.68
C SER A 67 4.08 5.40 7.40
N SER A 68 2.89 5.18 6.84
CA SER A 68 1.80 6.11 7.06
C SER A 68 1.58 6.32 8.55
N ASP A 69 1.22 7.53 8.95
CA ASP A 69 0.92 7.87 10.35
C ASP A 69 -0.45 7.35 10.82
N LEU A 70 -1.25 6.75 9.92
CA LEU A 70 -2.49 6.08 10.30
C LEU A 70 -2.20 4.77 11.04
N ILE A 71 -2.87 4.60 12.20
CA ILE A 71 -2.53 3.56 13.17
C ILE A 71 -2.50 2.14 12.60
N ARG A 72 -3.37 1.81 11.66
CA ARG A 72 -3.39 0.48 10.99
C ARG A 72 -2.11 0.19 10.20
N ALA A 73 -1.54 1.20 9.53
CA ALA A 73 -0.28 1.05 8.81
C ALA A 73 0.91 1.03 9.79
N TYR A 74 0.89 1.92 10.78
CA TYR A 74 1.91 1.97 11.83
C TYR A 74 2.00 0.64 12.59
N ASN A 75 0.86 0.09 13.04
CA ASN A 75 0.82 -1.19 13.76
C ASN A 75 1.26 -2.37 12.88
N THR A 76 1.08 -2.29 11.56
CA THR A 76 1.63 -3.27 10.62
C THR A 76 3.16 -3.20 10.54
N ALA A 77 3.76 -2.02 10.73
CA ALA A 77 5.22 -1.85 10.74
C ALA A 77 5.89 -2.36 12.04
N ILE A 78 5.15 -2.40 13.16
CA ILE A 78 5.71 -2.74 14.48
C ILE A 78 6.47 -4.09 14.52
N PRO A 79 5.93 -5.22 14.01
CA PRO A 79 6.66 -6.49 14.02
C PRO A 79 7.99 -6.41 13.27
N HIS A 80 8.03 -5.74 12.12
CA HIS A 80 9.25 -5.52 11.34
C HIS A 80 10.29 -4.71 12.11
N ALA A 81 9.84 -3.65 12.79
CA ALA A 81 10.68 -2.77 13.59
C ALA A 81 11.27 -3.50 14.80
N LYS A 82 10.44 -4.24 15.54
CA LYS A 82 10.89 -5.03 16.71
C LYS A 82 11.91 -6.09 16.33
N MET A 83 11.68 -6.82 15.23
CA MET A 83 12.58 -7.88 14.76
C MET A 83 13.99 -7.37 14.45
N ARG A 84 14.12 -6.12 14.04
CA ARG A 84 15.38 -5.51 13.56
C ARG A 84 15.93 -4.44 14.49
N ASN A 85 15.24 -4.13 15.57
CA ASN A 85 15.55 -3.03 16.49
C ASN A 85 15.71 -1.70 15.75
N LEU A 86 14.75 -1.38 14.87
CA LEU A 86 14.71 -0.15 14.09
C LEU A 86 13.53 0.73 14.54
N ASP A 87 13.71 2.05 14.40
CA ASP A 87 12.65 3.02 14.59
C ASP A 87 11.74 3.09 13.34
N ILE A 88 10.48 3.50 13.55
CA ILE A 88 9.51 3.73 12.48
C ILE A 88 9.40 5.23 12.24
N THR A 89 9.79 5.68 11.04
CA THR A 89 9.59 7.07 10.61
C THR A 89 8.22 7.22 9.96
N THR A 90 7.37 8.09 10.47
CA THR A 90 6.03 8.31 9.92
C THR A 90 5.98 9.46 8.92
N SER A 91 5.13 9.32 7.89
CA SER A 91 4.84 10.38 6.92
C SER A 91 3.36 10.44 6.57
N ARG A 92 2.78 11.66 6.56
CA ARG A 92 1.40 11.90 6.12
C ARG A 92 1.24 11.69 4.62
N GLU A 93 2.32 11.85 3.86
CA GLU A 93 2.32 11.65 2.42
C GLU A 93 2.13 10.17 2.02
N LEU A 94 2.32 9.24 2.98
CA LEU A 94 2.05 7.81 2.82
C LEU A 94 0.60 7.40 3.16
N ARG A 95 -0.28 8.34 3.56
CA ARG A 95 -1.68 8.07 3.87
C ARG A 95 -2.43 7.54 2.65
N GLU A 96 -3.57 6.88 2.94
CA GLU A 96 -4.55 6.43 1.94
C GLU A 96 -5.12 7.62 1.15
N CYS A 97 -5.78 7.35 0.03
CA CYS A 97 -6.61 8.32 -0.67
C CYS A 97 -7.65 8.90 0.29
N TYR A 98 -7.71 10.24 0.39
CA TYR A 98 -8.75 10.90 1.18
C TYR A 98 -10.09 10.76 0.48
N VAL A 99 -11.03 10.11 1.14
CA VAL A 99 -12.30 9.72 0.51
C VAL A 99 -13.48 10.67 0.84
N GLY A 100 -13.18 11.88 1.33
CA GLY A 100 -14.15 12.98 1.46
C GLY A 100 -15.45 12.57 2.13
N GLU A 101 -16.57 12.71 1.43
CA GLU A 101 -17.91 12.39 1.96
C GLU A 101 -18.11 10.91 2.32
N TRP A 102 -17.22 10.02 1.87
CA TRP A 102 -17.28 8.59 2.19
C TRP A 102 -16.43 8.20 3.40
N GLU A 103 -15.76 9.16 4.07
CA GLU A 103 -14.99 8.89 5.29
C GLU A 103 -15.85 8.26 6.38
N ASN A 104 -15.43 7.07 6.85
CA ASN A 104 -16.10 6.31 7.90
C ASN A 104 -17.55 5.91 7.57
N VAL A 105 -17.89 5.73 6.28
CA VAL A 105 -19.21 5.32 5.83
C VAL A 105 -19.17 3.83 5.44
N PRO A 106 -20.16 3.00 5.89
CA PRO A 106 -20.31 1.63 5.43
C PRO A 106 -20.50 1.53 3.92
N LEU A 107 -19.91 0.50 3.29
CA LEU A 107 -20.01 0.32 1.84
C LEU A 107 -21.47 0.13 1.37
N ASP A 108 -22.30 -0.56 2.16
CA ASP A 108 -23.73 -0.73 1.84
C ASP A 108 -24.46 0.62 1.78
N GLU A 109 -24.14 1.54 2.69
CA GLU A 109 -24.70 2.89 2.72
C GLU A 109 -24.19 3.74 1.53
N ILE A 110 -22.92 3.60 1.16
CA ILE A 110 -22.37 4.26 -0.04
C ILE A 110 -23.08 3.78 -1.30
N VAL A 111 -23.26 2.46 -1.43
CA VAL A 111 -23.96 1.86 -2.57
C VAL A 111 -25.42 2.29 -2.63
N GLU A 112 -26.09 2.41 -1.49
CA GLU A 112 -27.48 2.86 -1.44
C GLU A 112 -27.64 4.34 -1.81
N LYS A 113 -26.78 5.21 -1.26
CA LYS A 113 -26.88 6.67 -1.45
C LYS A 113 -26.28 7.15 -2.76
N TRP A 114 -25.21 6.54 -3.24
CA TRP A 114 -24.44 6.98 -4.40
C TRP A 114 -24.09 5.83 -5.36
N PRO A 115 -25.07 5.05 -5.86
CA PRO A 115 -24.80 3.86 -6.66
C PRO A 115 -23.95 4.15 -7.90
N ASP A 116 -24.29 5.20 -8.66
CA ASP A 116 -23.55 5.55 -9.88
C ASP A 116 -22.11 6.02 -9.58
N LEU A 117 -21.94 6.82 -8.53
CA LEU A 117 -20.58 7.25 -8.12
C LEU A 117 -19.74 6.06 -7.66
N PHE A 118 -20.35 5.07 -7.02
CA PHE A 118 -19.64 3.88 -6.57
C PHE A 118 -19.31 2.95 -7.74
N PHE A 119 -20.28 2.53 -8.55
CA PHE A 119 -20.07 1.53 -9.58
C PHE A 119 -19.35 2.10 -10.81
N GLU A 120 -19.81 3.21 -11.37
CA GLU A 120 -19.20 3.81 -12.58
C GLU A 120 -17.96 4.64 -12.23
N GLY A 121 -17.95 5.30 -11.09
CA GLY A 121 -16.80 6.09 -10.61
C GLY A 121 -15.74 5.21 -9.95
N TRP A 122 -15.94 4.88 -8.68
CA TRP A 122 -14.92 4.22 -7.86
C TRP A 122 -14.50 2.82 -8.36
N ARG A 123 -15.46 2.01 -8.82
CA ARG A 123 -15.15 0.64 -9.27
C ARG A 123 -14.61 0.60 -10.71
N LYS A 124 -15.27 1.26 -11.63
CA LYS A 124 -14.99 1.16 -13.06
C LYS A 124 -13.96 2.19 -13.52
N SER A 125 -14.09 3.42 -13.06
CA SER A 125 -13.23 4.56 -13.44
C SER A 125 -12.19 4.91 -12.38
N PHE A 126 -11.77 3.94 -11.56
CA PHE A 126 -10.93 4.11 -10.37
C PHE A 126 -9.76 5.08 -10.58
N GLY A 127 -9.01 4.93 -11.67
CA GLY A 127 -7.81 5.73 -11.92
C GLY A 127 -8.08 7.21 -12.26
N THR A 128 -9.31 7.57 -12.65
CA THR A 128 -9.68 8.94 -13.04
C THR A 128 -10.73 9.56 -12.12
N PHE A 129 -11.33 8.76 -11.26
CA PHE A 129 -12.43 9.19 -10.40
C PHE A 129 -11.95 10.04 -9.22
N ARG A 130 -12.78 11.04 -8.86
CA ARG A 130 -12.65 11.84 -7.65
C ARG A 130 -13.90 11.65 -6.79
N ILE A 131 -13.70 11.27 -5.54
CA ILE A 131 -14.80 11.23 -4.56
C ILE A 131 -15.17 12.68 -4.18
N PRO A 132 -16.46 13.01 -4.04
CA PRO A 132 -16.89 14.33 -3.58
C PRO A 132 -16.21 14.73 -2.26
N GLY A 133 -15.61 15.93 -2.23
CA GLY A 133 -14.84 16.41 -1.08
C GLY A 133 -13.52 15.71 -0.81
N GLY A 134 -13.13 14.73 -1.64
CA GLY A 134 -11.93 13.93 -1.47
C GLY A 134 -10.83 14.19 -2.51
N GLU A 135 -9.78 13.35 -2.48
CA GLU A 135 -8.74 13.28 -3.51
C GLU A 135 -9.22 12.45 -4.71
N SER A 136 -8.64 12.70 -5.88
CA SER A 136 -8.62 11.69 -6.94
C SER A 136 -7.52 10.67 -6.65
N VAL A 137 -7.69 9.45 -7.18
CA VAL A 137 -6.64 8.42 -7.07
C VAL A 137 -5.32 8.88 -7.67
N GLN A 138 -5.35 9.69 -8.73
CA GLN A 138 -4.14 10.25 -9.35
C GLN A 138 -3.39 11.23 -8.43
N GLU A 139 -4.12 12.09 -7.71
CA GLU A 139 -3.51 13.01 -6.74
C GLU A 139 -2.88 12.23 -5.59
N ALA A 140 -3.62 11.29 -5.01
CA ALA A 140 -3.13 10.44 -3.94
C ALA A 140 -1.91 9.59 -4.39
N ALA A 141 -1.97 8.99 -5.57
CA ALA A 141 -0.86 8.23 -6.15
C ALA A 141 0.37 9.11 -6.46
N THR A 142 0.15 10.35 -6.88
CA THR A 142 1.26 11.29 -7.15
C THR A 142 1.92 11.74 -5.85
N ARG A 143 1.16 12.05 -4.82
CA ARG A 143 1.65 12.36 -3.47
C ARG A 143 2.48 11.19 -2.93
N PHE A 144 1.95 10.00 -2.98
CA PHE A 144 2.62 8.78 -2.54
C PHE A 144 3.90 8.49 -3.35
N TYR A 145 3.86 8.61 -4.68
CA TYR A 145 5.02 8.44 -5.56
C TYR A 145 6.16 9.40 -5.19
N ASN A 146 5.84 10.68 -4.99
CA ASN A 146 6.86 11.68 -4.65
C ASN A 146 7.52 11.37 -3.31
N GLU A 147 6.75 10.88 -2.33
CA GLU A 147 7.29 10.48 -1.03
C GLU A 147 8.15 9.21 -1.12
N VAL A 148 7.71 8.18 -1.85
CA VAL A 148 8.52 6.98 -2.09
C VAL A 148 9.83 7.34 -2.79
N LEU A 149 9.79 8.24 -3.78
CA LEU A 149 10.98 8.70 -4.48
C LEU A 149 11.93 9.50 -3.57
N ARG A 150 11.39 10.35 -2.68
CA ARG A 150 12.19 11.07 -1.66
C ARG A 150 12.89 10.07 -0.73
N ILE A 151 12.13 9.11 -0.18
CA ILE A 151 12.64 8.06 0.70
C ILE A 151 13.74 7.25 -0.03
N ALA A 152 13.51 6.87 -1.28
CA ALA A 152 14.48 6.12 -2.08
C ALA A 152 15.82 6.87 -2.24
N ARG A 153 15.76 8.16 -2.55
CA ARG A 153 16.94 9.01 -2.73
C ARG A 153 17.75 9.20 -1.45
N GLU A 154 17.08 9.27 -0.30
CA GLU A 154 17.74 9.40 1.01
C GLU A 154 18.36 8.09 1.51
N ASN A 155 18.02 6.95 0.90
CA ASN A 155 18.43 5.62 1.34
C ASN A 155 19.21 4.84 0.26
N VAL A 156 19.98 5.51 -0.58
CA VAL A 156 20.78 4.82 -1.60
C VAL A 156 21.71 3.78 -0.97
N GLY A 157 21.73 2.58 -1.55
CA GLY A 157 22.51 1.43 -1.06
C GLY A 157 21.85 0.66 0.08
N LYS A 158 20.59 1.00 0.44
CA LYS A 158 19.85 0.38 1.55
C LYS A 158 18.60 -0.34 1.05
N THR A 159 18.04 -1.19 1.93
CA THR A 159 16.71 -1.77 1.80
C THR A 159 15.75 -1.04 2.73
N VAL A 160 14.67 -0.51 2.17
CA VAL A 160 13.64 0.26 2.90
C VAL A 160 12.33 -0.50 2.89
N LEU A 161 11.66 -0.57 4.04
CA LEU A 161 10.29 -1.03 4.17
C LEU A 161 9.36 0.16 4.35
N ILE A 162 8.23 0.17 3.62
CA ILE A 162 7.19 1.20 3.70
C ILE A 162 5.85 0.52 3.95
N THR A 163 5.16 0.86 5.05
CA THR A 163 3.79 0.39 5.30
C THR A 163 2.78 1.45 4.90
N ALA A 164 1.79 1.07 4.08
CA ALA A 164 0.83 1.99 3.47
C ALA A 164 -0.54 1.33 3.19
N HIS A 165 -1.27 1.82 2.18
CA HIS A 165 -2.69 1.54 1.98
C HIS A 165 -3.00 1.11 0.53
N ALA A 166 -4.20 0.57 0.35
CA ALA A 166 -4.57 -0.12 -0.88
C ALA A 166 -4.68 0.78 -2.12
N ALA A 167 -5.41 1.90 -2.03
CA ALA A 167 -5.67 2.73 -3.21
C ALA A 167 -4.40 3.46 -3.67
N VAL A 168 -3.60 3.97 -2.72
CA VAL A 168 -2.33 4.64 -3.06
C VAL A 168 -1.29 3.68 -3.61
N ILE A 169 -1.17 2.44 -3.09
CA ILE A 169 -0.27 1.42 -3.63
C ILE A 169 -0.69 1.03 -5.06
N ARG A 170 -1.99 0.80 -5.29
CA ARG A 170 -2.51 0.47 -6.62
C ARG A 170 -2.29 1.61 -7.62
N GLY A 171 -2.58 2.84 -7.23
CA GLY A 171 -2.36 4.03 -8.06
C GLY A 171 -0.88 4.27 -8.35
N PHE A 172 -0.03 4.14 -7.34
CA PHE A 172 1.43 4.22 -7.46
C PHE A 172 1.95 3.16 -8.45
N TRP A 173 1.47 1.91 -8.33
CA TRP A 173 1.88 0.83 -9.23
C TRP A 173 1.54 1.14 -10.69
N GLY A 174 0.31 1.63 -10.93
CA GLY A 174 -0.07 2.11 -12.26
C GLY A 174 0.85 3.22 -12.79
N LYS A 175 1.30 4.13 -11.90
CA LYS A 175 2.20 5.24 -12.28
C LYS A 175 3.59 4.74 -12.68
N ILE A 176 4.22 3.84 -11.91
CA ILE A 176 5.57 3.33 -12.22
C ILE A 176 5.58 2.34 -13.39
N THR A 177 4.47 1.66 -13.66
CA THR A 177 4.29 0.79 -14.85
C THR A 177 3.81 1.55 -16.08
N LYS A 178 3.57 2.86 -15.96
CA LYS A 178 3.03 3.72 -17.03
C LYS A 178 1.68 3.23 -17.57
N THR A 179 0.88 2.58 -16.72
CA THR A 179 -0.46 2.12 -17.06
C THR A 179 -1.39 3.33 -17.22
N PRO A 180 -2.12 3.47 -18.32
CA PRO A 180 -3.10 4.53 -18.47
C PRO A 180 -4.12 4.52 -17.33
N PRO A 181 -4.48 5.69 -16.76
CA PRO A 181 -5.41 5.76 -15.63
C PRO A 181 -6.76 5.06 -15.87
N GLU A 182 -7.25 5.10 -17.10
CA GLU A 182 -8.51 4.47 -17.53
C GLU A 182 -8.45 2.94 -17.43
N LEU A 183 -7.26 2.35 -17.56
CA LEU A 183 -7.04 0.90 -17.51
C LEU A 183 -6.68 0.41 -16.11
N LEU A 184 -6.44 1.32 -15.16
CA LEU A 184 -5.98 0.94 -13.83
C LEU A 184 -6.95 0.00 -13.10
N ALA A 185 -8.25 0.22 -13.27
CA ALA A 185 -9.29 -0.60 -12.64
C ALA A 185 -9.30 -2.06 -13.11
N THR A 186 -8.91 -2.30 -14.36
CA THR A 186 -8.92 -3.64 -14.98
C THR A 186 -7.55 -4.31 -14.98
N THR A 187 -6.46 -3.53 -14.88
CA THR A 187 -5.10 -4.06 -14.95
C THR A 187 -4.61 -4.61 -13.60
N TYR A 188 -4.90 -3.87 -12.51
CA TYR A 188 -4.45 -4.25 -11.18
C TYR A 188 -5.63 -4.37 -10.23
N LEU A 189 -5.68 -5.45 -9.46
CA LEU A 189 -6.56 -5.56 -8.30
C LEU A 189 -6.02 -4.73 -7.14
N TYR A 190 -6.84 -4.51 -6.11
CA TYR A 190 -6.33 -3.98 -4.85
C TYR A 190 -5.31 -4.96 -4.25
N PRO A 191 -4.16 -4.48 -3.75
CA PRO A 191 -3.23 -5.36 -3.07
C PRO A 191 -3.91 -5.98 -1.84
N THR A 192 -3.62 -7.24 -1.55
CA THR A 192 -4.15 -7.97 -0.39
C THR A 192 -3.67 -7.33 0.92
N ASN A 193 -4.46 -7.37 2.01
CA ASN A 193 -4.00 -6.90 3.33
C ASN A 193 -2.71 -7.62 3.74
N ALA A 194 -1.71 -6.88 4.20
CA ALA A 194 -0.36 -7.34 4.54
C ALA A 194 0.44 -7.98 3.38
N SER A 195 -0.01 -7.85 2.12
CA SER A 195 0.81 -8.23 0.96
C SER A 195 2.01 -7.31 0.79
N CYS A 196 3.06 -7.85 0.18
CA CYS A 196 4.31 -7.16 -0.11
C CYS A 196 4.43 -6.85 -1.60
N SER A 197 4.84 -5.63 -1.95
CA SER A 197 5.18 -5.24 -3.31
C SER A 197 6.64 -4.79 -3.35
N PHE A 198 7.38 -5.18 -4.38
CA PHE A 198 8.81 -4.98 -4.49
C PHE A 198 9.13 -4.02 -5.62
N VAL A 199 9.91 -3.00 -5.31
CA VAL A 199 10.33 -1.93 -6.21
C VAL A 199 11.80 -1.64 -5.95
N TRP A 200 12.55 -1.26 -6.96
CA TRP A 200 13.88 -0.73 -6.75
C TRP A 200 14.04 0.65 -7.40
N TYR A 201 14.88 1.47 -6.81
CA TYR A 201 15.25 2.77 -7.35
C TYR A 201 16.65 2.68 -7.94
N ASN A 202 16.78 2.97 -9.24
CA ASN A 202 18.02 2.82 -9.99
C ASN A 202 18.91 4.09 -10.02
N GLY A 203 18.54 5.10 -9.23
CA GLY A 203 19.19 6.42 -9.25
C GLY A 203 18.41 7.47 -10.05
N GLU A 204 17.50 7.04 -10.91
CA GLU A 204 16.66 7.90 -11.74
C GLU A 204 15.17 7.54 -11.58
N ASP A 205 14.80 6.30 -11.83
CA ASP A 205 13.43 5.79 -11.86
C ASP A 205 13.15 4.75 -10.77
N LEU A 206 11.86 4.62 -10.43
CA LEU A 206 11.32 3.52 -9.62
C LEU A 206 10.89 2.37 -10.55
N ILE A 207 11.53 1.21 -10.41
CA ILE A 207 11.35 0.05 -11.28
C ILE A 207 10.50 -1.00 -10.56
N PRO A 208 9.31 -1.36 -11.09
CA PRO A 208 8.45 -2.39 -10.50
C PRO A 208 9.04 -3.77 -10.68
N LEU A 209 8.95 -4.62 -9.64
CA LEU A 209 9.37 -6.02 -9.67
C LEU A 209 8.17 -6.96 -9.50
N ASP A 210 7.65 -7.07 -8.28
CA ASP A 210 6.53 -7.95 -7.94
C ASP A 210 5.44 -7.17 -7.20
N TYR A 211 4.18 -7.38 -7.57
CA TYR A 211 3.01 -6.68 -7.02
C TYR A 211 2.18 -7.60 -6.14
N SER A 212 1.85 -7.14 -4.94
CA SER A 212 0.89 -7.79 -4.04
C SER A 212 1.19 -9.28 -3.78
N VAL A 213 2.45 -9.59 -3.48
CA VAL A 213 2.85 -10.96 -3.08
C VAL A 213 2.23 -11.27 -1.72
N ASP A 214 1.46 -12.34 -1.62
CA ASP A 214 0.66 -12.70 -0.45
C ASP A 214 0.69 -14.21 -0.08
N GLU A 215 1.66 -14.95 -0.61
CA GLU A 215 1.80 -16.39 -0.35
C GLU A 215 1.93 -16.74 1.15
N HIS A 216 2.52 -15.84 1.95
CA HIS A 216 2.63 -15.96 3.40
C HIS A 216 1.29 -15.84 4.16
N LEU A 217 0.21 -15.48 3.47
CA LEU A 217 -1.13 -15.31 4.03
C LEU A 217 -2.06 -16.47 3.72
N SER A 218 -1.61 -17.48 3.00
CA SER A 218 -2.43 -18.58 2.49
C SER A 218 -3.23 -19.32 3.57
N GLU A 219 -2.66 -19.51 4.76
CA GLU A 219 -3.32 -20.18 5.89
C GLU A 219 -4.12 -19.21 6.77
N ILE A 220 -3.73 -17.94 6.81
CA ILE A 220 -4.38 -16.91 7.65
C ILE A 220 -5.66 -16.39 6.99
N GLY A 221 -5.63 -16.34 5.66
CA GLY A 221 -6.70 -15.80 4.84
C GLY A 221 -6.76 -14.27 4.82
N THR A 222 -7.60 -13.77 3.92
CA THR A 222 -7.81 -12.34 3.68
C THR A 222 -9.29 -12.05 3.54
N ILE A 223 -9.67 -10.78 3.76
CA ILE A 223 -11.06 -10.38 3.60
C ILE A 223 -11.45 -10.36 2.12
N LYS A 224 -12.67 -10.80 1.83
CA LYS A 224 -13.34 -10.59 0.55
C LYS A 224 -14.37 -9.50 0.71
N PHE A 225 -14.21 -8.41 -0.05
CA PHE A 225 -15.22 -7.36 -0.06
C PHE A 225 -16.47 -7.83 -0.81
N LYS A 226 -17.63 -7.35 -0.35
CA LYS A 226 -18.95 -7.71 -0.91
C LYS A 226 -19.13 -7.17 -2.34
N TYR A 227 -18.50 -6.04 -2.68
CA TYR A 227 -18.62 -5.34 -3.94
C TYR A 227 -17.29 -5.22 -4.69
#